data_79839f62e15cdd865c555b11ba30fa51
#
_entry.id   79839f62e15cdd865c555b11ba30fa51
#
_cell.length_a   1.000
_cell.length_b   1.000
_cell.length_c   1.000
_cell.angle_alpha   90.00
_cell.angle_beta   90.00
_cell.angle_gamma   90.00
#
_symmetry.space_group_name_H-M   'P 1'
#
loop_
_entity.id
_entity.type
_entity.pdbx_description
1 polymer ?
#
loop_
_entity_poly.entity_id
_entity_poly.type
_entity_poly.pdbx_seq_one_letter_code
_entity_poly.pdbx_strand_id
1 'polypeptide(L)'
;MLTDNSREHFIALYLDGAHQVVSYSTISIGTATTAIVHPREVFQRAILVGAVAMVVAHNHPSGILTPSNEDYKVTERLKDAGTLLGIKLLDHVIVSDVAHLSIIDNCGR
;
A
#
# COMPACT_ATOMS: atom_id res chain seq x y z
N MET A 1 -5.55 4.96 12.69
CA MET A 1 -5.20 3.90 11.75
C MET A 1 -3.73 3.55 11.81
N LEU A 2 -2.82 4.40 11.40
CA LEU A 2 -1.39 4.14 11.50
C LEU A 2 -0.82 4.86 12.71
N THR A 3 -1.30 4.50 13.89
CA THR A 3 -0.96 5.24 15.10
C THR A 3 0.10 4.56 15.96
N ASP A 4 0.36 3.26 15.72
CA ASP A 4 1.37 2.53 16.46
C ASP A 4 2.65 2.50 15.64
N ASN A 5 3.61 3.33 16.01
CA ASN A 5 4.86 3.46 15.26
C ASN A 5 5.92 2.44 15.67
N SER A 6 5.60 1.56 16.63
CA SER A 6 6.54 0.51 17.02
C SER A 6 6.50 -0.68 16.06
N ARG A 7 5.51 -0.74 15.20
CA ARG A 7 5.33 -1.83 14.24
C ARG A 7 5.10 -1.27 12.87
N GLU A 8 5.44 -2.07 11.87
CA GLU A 8 5.11 -1.74 10.50
C GLU A 8 3.68 -2.18 10.20
N HIS A 9 2.87 -1.25 9.72
CA HIS A 9 1.48 -1.49 9.34
C HIS A 9 1.32 -1.23 7.86
N PHE A 10 0.54 -2.05 7.19
CA PHE A 10 0.27 -1.91 5.77
C PHE A 10 -1.25 -1.87 5.58
N ILE A 11 -1.73 -0.83 4.93
CA ILE A 11 -3.16 -0.61 4.73
C ILE A 11 -3.43 -0.42 3.26
N ALA A 12 -4.49 -1.04 2.76
CA ALA A 12 -4.98 -0.84 1.41
C ALA A 12 -6.33 -0.13 1.47
N LEU A 13 -6.47 0.93 0.71
CA LEU A 13 -7.73 1.66 0.55
C LEU A 13 -8.27 1.36 -0.83
N TYR A 14 -9.51 0.93 -0.90
CA TYR A 14 -10.14 0.51 -2.16
C TYR A 14 -11.11 1.59 -2.63
N LEU A 15 -11.03 1.92 -3.92
CA LEU A 15 -11.73 3.07 -4.48
C LEU A 15 -12.67 2.63 -5.59
N ASP A 16 -13.80 3.35 -5.69
CA ASP A 16 -14.73 3.17 -6.80
C ASP A 16 -14.33 4.03 -7.99
N GLY A 17 -15.17 4.05 -9.02
CA GLY A 17 -14.87 4.80 -10.25
C GLY A 17 -14.79 6.31 -10.05
N ALA A 18 -15.36 6.82 -8.96
CA ALA A 18 -15.28 8.24 -8.61
C ALA A 18 -14.12 8.51 -7.67
N HIS A 19 -13.26 7.51 -7.45
CA HIS A 19 -12.13 7.57 -6.52
C HIS A 19 -12.55 7.84 -5.08
N GLN A 20 -13.72 7.33 -4.71
CA GLN A 20 -14.16 7.39 -3.32
C GLN A 20 -13.81 6.09 -2.63
N VAL A 21 -13.39 6.18 -1.36
CA VAL A 21 -13.02 4.99 -0.60
C VAL A 21 -14.28 4.22 -0.24
N VAL A 22 -14.36 2.98 -0.71
CA VAL A 22 -15.51 2.11 -0.44
C VAL A 22 -15.19 1.03 0.58
N SER A 23 -13.92 0.73 0.80
CA SER A 23 -13.51 -0.27 1.78
C SER A 23 -12.01 -0.13 2.04
N TYR A 24 -11.53 -0.88 3.03
CA TYR A 24 -10.10 -0.93 3.29
C TYR A 24 -9.74 -2.28 3.90
N SER A 25 -8.45 -2.62 3.86
CA SER A 25 -7.90 -3.79 4.53
C SER A 25 -6.66 -3.38 5.30
N THR A 26 -6.53 -3.91 6.50
CA THR A 26 -5.31 -3.75 7.27
C THR A 26 -4.53 -5.05 7.20
N ILE A 27 -3.32 -4.97 6.67
CA ILE A 27 -2.45 -6.13 6.54
C ILE A 27 -1.32 -5.92 7.51
N SER A 28 -1.30 -6.71 8.58
CA SER A 28 -0.26 -6.57 9.59
C SER A 28 0.97 -7.32 9.13
N ILE A 29 2.07 -6.60 8.96
CA ILE A 29 3.31 -7.22 8.54
C ILE A 29 4.31 -7.31 9.68
N GLY A 30 3.90 -6.94 10.89
CA GLY A 30 4.68 -7.16 12.09
C GLY A 30 5.95 -6.34 12.15
N THR A 31 6.95 -6.88 12.82
CA THR A 31 8.21 -6.18 13.03
C THR A 31 9.34 -6.72 12.18
N ALA A 32 9.09 -7.77 11.42
CA ALA A 32 10.15 -8.40 10.65
C ALA A 32 10.54 -7.54 9.47
N THR A 33 11.84 -7.42 9.25
CA THR A 33 12.33 -6.64 8.12
C THR A 33 12.09 -7.34 6.79
N THR A 34 11.73 -8.61 6.84
CA THR A 34 11.52 -9.41 5.65
C THR A 34 10.05 -9.69 5.40
N ALA A 35 9.17 -8.91 6.01
CA ALA A 35 7.73 -9.09 5.82
C ALA A 35 7.39 -8.98 4.34
N ILE A 36 6.57 -9.92 3.87
CA ILE A 36 6.19 -9.97 2.47
C ILE A 36 4.70 -9.67 2.37
N VAL A 37 4.36 -8.72 1.50
CA VAL A 37 2.97 -8.41 1.20
C VAL A 37 2.59 -9.17 -0.06
N HIS A 38 1.66 -10.11 0.07
CA HIS A 38 1.22 -10.90 -1.07
C HIS A 38 0.09 -10.19 -1.80
N PRO A 39 0.15 -10.07 -3.13
CA PRO A 39 -0.94 -9.44 -3.88
C PRO A 39 -2.29 -10.07 -3.59
N ARG A 40 -2.34 -11.39 -3.39
CA ARG A 40 -3.60 -12.06 -3.10
C ARG A 40 -4.30 -11.44 -1.89
N GLU A 41 -3.54 -11.15 -0.83
CA GLU A 41 -4.12 -10.58 0.38
C GLU A 41 -4.66 -9.18 0.14
N VAL A 42 -3.96 -8.41 -0.68
CA VAL A 42 -4.36 -7.03 -0.96
C VAL A 42 -5.57 -7.01 -1.89
N PHE A 43 -5.56 -7.83 -2.94
CA PHE A 43 -6.59 -7.76 -3.97
C PHE A 43 -7.85 -8.54 -3.65
N GLN A 44 -7.80 -9.42 -2.65
CA GLN A 44 -8.95 -10.23 -2.30
C GLN A 44 -10.17 -9.36 -1.97
N ARG A 45 -10.01 -8.38 -1.11
CA ARG A 45 -11.12 -7.48 -0.78
C ARG A 45 -11.44 -6.55 -1.94
N ALA A 46 -10.43 -6.12 -2.68
CA ALA A 46 -10.66 -5.25 -3.83
C ALA A 46 -11.65 -5.89 -4.81
N ILE A 47 -11.43 -7.17 -5.09
CA ILE A 47 -12.32 -7.91 -6.00
C ILE A 47 -13.71 -8.04 -5.38
N LEU A 48 -13.78 -8.34 -4.10
CA LEU A 48 -15.03 -8.54 -3.40
C LEU A 48 -15.92 -7.30 -3.42
N VAL A 49 -15.33 -6.12 -3.27
CA VAL A 49 -16.11 -4.89 -3.24
C VAL A 49 -16.22 -4.21 -4.61
N GLY A 50 -15.67 -4.82 -5.64
CA GLY A 50 -15.75 -4.24 -6.98
C GLY A 50 -14.94 -2.98 -7.17
N ALA A 51 -13.82 -2.87 -6.47
CA ALA A 51 -12.95 -1.69 -6.59
C ALA A 51 -12.33 -1.62 -7.98
N VAL A 52 -12.12 -0.40 -8.47
CA VAL A 52 -11.45 -0.19 -9.76
C VAL A 52 -10.07 0.42 -9.58
N ALA A 53 -9.76 0.88 -8.36
CA ALA A 53 -8.45 1.46 -8.06
C ALA A 53 -8.18 1.28 -6.57
N MET A 54 -6.93 1.46 -6.20
CA MET A 54 -6.56 1.40 -4.79
C MET A 54 -5.33 2.25 -4.51
N VAL A 55 -5.18 2.61 -3.25
CA VAL A 55 -4.00 3.26 -2.69
C VAL A 55 -3.54 2.42 -1.54
N VAL A 56 -2.24 2.18 -1.42
CA VAL A 56 -1.70 1.48 -0.27
C VAL A 56 -0.79 2.42 0.51
N ALA A 57 -0.71 2.20 1.80
CA ALA A 57 0.09 3.03 2.68
C ALA A 57 0.72 2.16 3.75
N HIS A 58 1.93 2.52 4.16
CA HIS A 58 2.55 1.85 5.29
C HIS A 58 3.45 2.84 6.02
N ASN A 59 3.76 2.52 7.27
CA ASN A 59 4.67 3.31 8.08
C ASN A 59 6.01 2.60 8.21
N HIS A 60 7.06 3.40 8.36
CA HIS A 60 8.36 2.86 8.77
C HIS A 60 8.52 3.18 10.26
N PRO A 61 8.73 2.17 11.11
CA PRO A 61 8.88 2.43 12.55
C PRO A 61 10.00 3.41 12.89
N SER A 62 11.02 3.48 12.04
CA SER A 62 12.12 4.42 12.23
C SER A 62 11.71 5.88 12.01
N GLY A 63 10.57 6.11 11.35
CA GLY A 63 10.15 7.44 10.97
C GLY A 63 10.82 7.98 9.72
N ILE A 64 11.73 7.23 9.13
CA ILE A 64 12.42 7.62 7.91
C ILE A 64 11.51 7.29 6.72
N LEU A 65 11.31 8.26 5.83
CA LEU A 65 10.39 8.10 4.71
C LEU A 65 11.04 7.53 3.45
N THR A 66 12.35 7.39 3.43
CA THR A 66 13.05 6.86 2.26
C THR A 66 12.59 5.43 1.98
N PRO A 67 12.11 5.14 0.75
CA PRO A 67 11.67 3.79 0.42
C PRO A 67 12.85 2.82 0.41
N SER A 68 12.60 1.60 0.90
CA SER A 68 13.58 0.53 0.81
C SER A 68 13.45 -0.18 -0.53
N ASN A 69 14.44 -1.03 -0.84
CA ASN A 69 14.34 -1.87 -2.04
C ASN A 69 13.12 -2.76 -1.99
N GLU A 70 12.76 -3.25 -0.80
CA GLU A 70 11.59 -4.08 -0.63
C GLU A 70 10.31 -3.29 -0.91
N ASP A 71 10.29 -2.01 -0.52
CA ASP A 71 9.14 -1.16 -0.80
C ASP A 71 8.90 -1.02 -2.31
N TYR A 72 9.98 -0.82 -3.07
CA TYR A 72 9.86 -0.72 -4.52
C TYR A 72 9.40 -2.04 -5.13
N LYS A 73 9.89 -3.16 -4.62
CA LYS A 73 9.47 -4.48 -5.11
C LYS A 73 7.99 -4.73 -4.84
N VAL A 74 7.51 -4.35 -3.67
CA VAL A 74 6.09 -4.47 -3.34
C VAL A 74 5.27 -3.60 -4.30
N THR A 75 5.71 -2.36 -4.53
CA THR A 75 5.01 -1.46 -5.45
C THR A 75 4.90 -2.07 -6.84
N GLU A 76 6.00 -2.58 -7.37
CA GLU A 76 5.99 -3.19 -8.70
C GLU A 76 5.08 -4.41 -8.76
N ARG A 77 5.15 -5.26 -7.75
CA ARG A 77 4.33 -6.45 -7.70
C ARG A 77 2.85 -6.10 -7.68
N LEU A 78 2.47 -5.09 -6.88
CA LEU A 78 1.07 -4.68 -6.80
C LEU A 78 0.61 -3.98 -8.06
N LYS A 79 1.47 -3.19 -8.69
CA LYS A 79 1.15 -2.55 -9.98
C LYS A 79 0.87 -3.61 -11.04
N ASP A 80 1.74 -4.59 -11.13
CA ASP A 80 1.59 -5.63 -12.14
C ASP A 80 0.32 -6.44 -11.91
N ALA A 81 0.06 -6.84 -10.67
CA ALA A 81 -1.15 -7.57 -10.34
C ALA A 81 -2.39 -6.73 -10.61
N GLY A 82 -2.35 -5.46 -10.27
CA GLY A 82 -3.47 -4.55 -10.50
C GLY A 82 -3.77 -4.39 -11.98
N THR A 83 -2.73 -4.28 -12.79
CA THR A 83 -2.90 -4.19 -14.24
C THR A 83 -3.61 -5.41 -14.77
N LEU A 84 -3.22 -6.58 -14.28
CA LEU A 84 -3.82 -7.84 -14.70
C LEU A 84 -5.29 -7.92 -14.31
N LEU A 85 -5.63 -7.42 -13.13
CA LEU A 85 -6.97 -7.56 -12.56
C LEU A 85 -7.88 -6.39 -12.90
N GLY A 86 -7.36 -5.35 -13.53
CA GLY A 86 -8.16 -4.17 -13.82
C GLY A 86 -8.40 -3.30 -12.60
N ILE A 87 -7.52 -3.37 -11.61
CA ILE A 87 -7.61 -2.57 -10.38
C ILE A 87 -6.30 -1.79 -10.27
N LYS A 88 -6.37 -0.51 -10.62
CA LYS A 88 -5.15 0.29 -10.75
C LYS A 88 -4.61 0.70 -9.39
N LEU A 89 -3.32 0.46 -9.17
CA LEU A 89 -2.63 1.00 -8.00
C LEU A 89 -2.28 2.47 -8.29
N LEU A 90 -2.98 3.37 -7.61
CA LEU A 90 -2.80 4.81 -7.82
C LEU A 90 -1.58 5.33 -7.09
N ASP A 91 -1.30 4.81 -5.91
CA ASP A 91 -0.17 5.29 -5.13
C ASP A 91 0.21 4.27 -4.06
N HIS A 92 1.46 4.39 -3.62
CA HIS A 92 1.98 3.66 -2.47
C HIS A 92 2.68 4.70 -1.60
N VAL A 93 2.14 4.96 -0.42
CA VAL A 93 2.55 6.08 0.40
C VAL A 93 3.22 5.57 1.68
N ILE A 94 4.38 6.13 2.00
CA ILE A 94 5.03 5.89 3.28
C ILE A 94 4.64 7.04 4.19
N VAL A 95 4.18 6.73 5.40
CA VAL A 95 3.70 7.77 6.32
C VAL A 95 4.52 7.76 7.61
N SER A 96 4.61 8.92 8.22
CA SER A 96 5.14 9.09 9.56
C SER A 96 4.19 10.01 10.33
N ASP A 97 4.54 10.33 11.57
CA ASP A 97 3.70 11.21 12.39
C ASP A 97 3.53 12.60 11.76
N VAL A 98 4.51 13.05 11.00
CA VAL A 98 4.56 14.44 10.54
C VAL A 98 4.62 14.60 9.04
N ALA A 99 4.78 13.51 8.28
CA ALA A 99 5.00 13.64 6.85
C ALA A 99 4.61 12.37 6.11
N HIS A 100 4.58 12.46 4.80
CA HIS A 100 4.34 11.29 3.96
C HIS A 100 5.14 11.45 2.66
N LEU A 101 5.34 10.33 1.97
CA LEU A 101 6.09 10.29 0.72
C LEU A 101 5.43 9.31 -0.23
N SER A 102 5.13 9.77 -1.45
CA SER A 102 4.57 8.93 -2.49
C SER A 102 5.69 8.18 -3.20
N ILE A 103 5.66 6.86 -3.16
CA ILE A 103 6.66 6.04 -3.84
C ILE A 103 6.52 6.17 -5.34
N ILE A 104 5.29 6.22 -5.84
CA ILE A 104 5.07 6.30 -7.29
C ILE A 104 5.62 7.59 -7.86
N ASP A 105 5.41 8.71 -7.17
CA ASP A 105 5.97 9.97 -7.60
C ASP A 105 7.50 9.97 -7.57
N ASN A 106 8.11 9.19 -6.70
CA ASN A 106 9.55 9.12 -6.55
C ASN A 106 10.20 8.06 -7.41
N CYS A 107 9.44 7.24 -8.10
CA CYS A 107 10.01 6.21 -8.96
C CYS A 107 10.59 6.76 -10.25
N GLY A 108 10.34 8.00 -10.56
CA GLY A 108 10.83 8.61 -11.79
C GLY A 108 10.18 8.07 -13.04
N ARG A 109 9.08 7.32 -12.90
CA ARG A 109 8.43 6.68 -13.98
C ARG A 109 8.27 7.32 -15.18
#